data_9df8fa45663d9e1715f80a8f925b0e69
#
_entry.id   9df8fa45663d9e1715f80a8f925b0e69
#
_cell.length_a   1.000
_cell.length_b   1.000
_cell.length_c   1.000
_cell.angle_alpha   90.00
_cell.angle_beta   90.00
_cell.angle_gamma   90.00
#
_symmetry.space_group_name_H-M   'P 1'
#
loop_
_entity.id
_entity.type
_entity.pdbx_description
1 polymer ?
#
loop_
_entity_poly.entity_id
_entity_poly.type
_entity_poly.pdbx_seq_one_letter_code
_entity_poly.pdbx_strand_id
1 'polypeptide(L)'
;MREIDVKQITDVVEKLCIEANEHLPEDVKCAIKNCRACEDGEIAKGVLDNIIENFEIADNECVPICQDTGMACVFLEIGQDVHMVS
;
A
#
# COMPACT_ATOMS: atom_id res chain seq x y z
N MET A 1 5.33 23.54 -22.57
CA MET A 1 4.28 22.50 -22.42
C MET A 1 4.94 21.14 -22.36
N ARG A 2 4.60 20.36 -21.34
CA ARG A 2 5.14 19.02 -21.18
C ARG A 2 4.11 17.98 -21.59
N GLU A 3 4.49 17.07 -22.46
CA GLU A 3 3.61 15.98 -22.88
C GLU A 3 4.02 14.68 -22.18
N ILE A 4 3.02 13.96 -21.70
CA ILE A 4 3.23 12.66 -21.04
C ILE A 4 2.36 11.63 -21.76
N ASP A 5 2.99 10.53 -22.16
CA ASP A 5 2.30 9.42 -22.80
C ASP A 5 1.42 8.72 -21.74
N VAL A 6 0.18 8.46 -22.08
CA VAL A 6 -0.77 7.75 -21.22
C VAL A 6 -0.23 6.39 -20.79
N LYS A 7 0.58 5.75 -21.62
CA LYS A 7 1.21 4.47 -21.26
C LYS A 7 2.09 4.59 -20.03
N GLN A 8 2.79 5.72 -19.85
CA GLN A 8 3.61 5.93 -18.64
C GLN A 8 2.73 5.95 -17.39
N ILE A 9 1.55 6.54 -17.48
CA ILE A 9 0.60 6.55 -16.36
C ILE A 9 0.10 5.13 -16.07
N THR A 10 -0.24 4.38 -17.10
CA THR A 10 -0.67 2.99 -16.98
C THR A 10 0.38 2.14 -16.29
N ASP A 11 1.64 2.25 -16.70
CA ASP A 11 2.75 1.50 -16.13
C ASP A 11 2.96 1.84 -14.65
N VAL A 12 2.89 3.12 -14.30
CA VAL A 12 3.04 3.57 -12.91
C VAL A 12 1.87 3.08 -12.04
N VAL A 13 0.65 3.17 -12.54
CA VAL A 13 -0.53 2.70 -11.80
C VAL A 13 -0.44 1.20 -11.53
N GLU A 14 -0.03 0.42 -12.52
CA GLU A 14 0.18 -1.02 -12.34
C GLU A 14 1.19 -1.29 -11.22
N LYS A 15 2.33 -0.64 -11.26
CA LYS A 15 3.38 -0.80 -10.25
C LYS A 15 2.90 -0.40 -8.87
N LEU A 16 2.19 0.73 -8.76
CA LEU A 16 1.66 1.22 -7.49
C LEU A 16 0.60 0.27 -6.92
N CYS A 17 -0.25 -0.31 -7.77
CA CYS A 17 -1.26 -1.26 -7.33
C CYS A 17 -0.63 -2.52 -6.74
N ILE A 18 0.39 -3.06 -7.38
CA ILE A 18 1.12 -4.22 -6.88
C ILE A 18 1.77 -3.89 -5.54
N GLU A 19 2.50 -2.79 -5.49
CA GLU A 19 3.19 -2.36 -4.28
C GLU A 19 2.23 -2.09 -3.11
N ALA A 20 1.12 -1.42 -3.38
CA ALA A 20 0.12 -1.10 -2.36
C ALA A 20 -0.54 -2.34 -1.77
N ASN A 21 -0.69 -3.41 -2.57
CA ASN A 21 -1.31 -4.65 -2.11
C ASN A 21 -0.34 -5.55 -1.34
N GLU A 22 0.96 -5.41 -1.55
CA GLU A 22 1.97 -6.27 -0.94
C GLU A 22 2.70 -5.64 0.23
N HIS A 23 2.78 -4.32 0.27
CA HIS A 23 3.60 -3.60 1.24
C HIS A 23 2.83 -2.46 1.90
N LEU A 24 2.74 -2.50 3.24
CA LEU A 24 2.22 -1.37 3.99
C LEU A 24 3.27 -0.26 4.08
N PRO A 25 2.85 1.02 4.09
CA PRO A 25 3.78 2.12 4.36
C PRO A 25 4.44 1.98 5.73
N GLU A 26 5.67 2.47 5.86
CA GLU A 26 6.42 2.36 7.11
C GLU A 26 5.73 3.03 8.29
N ASP A 27 5.08 4.17 8.09
CA ASP A 27 4.35 4.85 9.15
C ASP A 27 3.20 4.01 9.70
N VAL A 28 2.49 3.30 8.83
CA VAL A 28 1.41 2.39 9.23
C VAL A 28 1.97 1.20 10.00
N LYS A 29 3.07 0.61 9.52
CA LYS A 29 3.74 -0.50 10.22
C LYS A 29 4.19 -0.07 11.61
N CYS A 30 4.80 1.09 11.75
CA CYS A 30 5.26 1.62 13.02
C CYS A 30 4.08 1.89 13.96
N ALA A 31 2.98 2.42 13.45
CA ALA A 31 1.78 2.67 14.25
C ALA A 31 1.21 1.36 14.82
N ILE A 32 1.13 0.32 14.01
CA ILE A 32 0.63 -0.99 14.45
C ILE A 32 1.55 -1.59 15.50
N LYS A 33 2.86 -1.55 15.28
CA LYS A 33 3.85 -2.08 16.24
C LYS A 33 3.83 -1.32 17.56
N ASN A 34 3.65 0.00 17.51
CA ASN A 34 3.51 0.83 18.71
C ASN A 34 2.24 0.49 19.47
N CYS A 35 1.13 0.28 18.80
CA CYS A 35 -0.11 -0.16 19.42
C CYS A 35 0.07 -1.51 20.12
N ARG A 36 0.79 -2.43 19.47
CA ARG A 36 1.09 -3.75 20.08
C ARG A 36 1.90 -3.61 21.36
N ALA A 37 2.91 -2.72 21.34
CA ALA A 37 3.78 -2.51 22.51
C ALA A 37 3.03 -1.91 23.71
N CYS A 38 1.96 -1.13 23.44
CA CYS A 38 1.16 -0.46 24.47
C CYS A 38 -0.09 -1.23 24.88
N GLU A 39 -0.41 -2.35 24.21
CA GLU A 39 -1.63 -3.10 24.47
C GLU A 39 -1.48 -4.01 25.68
N ASP A 40 -2.46 -3.99 26.58
CA ASP A 40 -2.46 -4.80 27.80
C ASP A 40 -3.38 -6.03 27.72
N GLY A 41 -4.34 -6.05 26.80
CA GLY A 41 -5.28 -7.15 26.67
C GLY A 41 -4.69 -8.35 25.95
N GLU A 42 -4.79 -9.55 26.50
CA GLU A 42 -4.21 -10.74 25.89
C GLU A 42 -4.80 -11.07 24.52
N ILE A 43 -6.12 -10.91 24.37
CA ILE A 43 -6.78 -11.15 23.08
C ILE A 43 -6.34 -10.12 22.04
N ALA A 44 -6.31 -8.84 22.42
CA ALA A 44 -5.90 -7.76 21.53
C ALA A 44 -4.42 -7.91 21.13
N LYS A 45 -3.54 -8.32 22.04
CA LYS A 45 -2.14 -8.62 21.72
C LYS A 45 -2.05 -9.70 20.65
N GLY A 46 -2.81 -10.79 20.80
CA GLY A 46 -2.81 -11.87 19.83
C GLY A 46 -3.28 -11.42 18.44
N VAL A 47 -4.30 -10.58 18.38
CA VAL A 47 -4.80 -10.03 17.11
C VAL A 47 -3.73 -9.15 16.46
N LEU A 48 -3.10 -8.26 17.22
CA LEU A 48 -2.05 -7.38 16.70
C LEU A 48 -0.83 -8.18 16.24
N ASP A 49 -0.45 -9.22 16.97
CA ASP A 49 0.64 -10.10 16.57
C ASP A 49 0.34 -10.79 15.22
N ASN A 50 -0.91 -11.22 15.00
CA ASN A 50 -1.31 -11.82 13.75
C ASN A 50 -1.27 -10.81 12.59
N ILE A 51 -1.68 -9.57 12.84
CA ILE A 51 -1.62 -8.51 11.83
C ILE A 51 -0.17 -8.23 11.44
N ILE A 52 0.72 -8.12 12.42
CA ILE A 52 2.14 -7.88 12.19
C ILE A 52 2.77 -9.02 11.40
N GLU A 53 2.52 -10.25 11.81
CA GLU A 53 3.01 -11.42 11.10
C GLU A 53 2.52 -11.45 9.66
N ASN A 54 1.24 -11.12 9.44
CA ASN A 54 0.66 -11.10 8.10
C ASN A 54 1.36 -10.11 7.17
N PHE A 55 1.57 -8.87 7.61
CA PHE A 55 2.22 -7.91 6.72
C PHE A 55 3.71 -8.18 6.54
N GLU A 56 4.37 -8.82 7.51
CA GLU A 56 5.76 -9.23 7.34
C GLU A 56 5.89 -10.37 6.33
N ILE A 57 4.97 -11.32 6.33
CA ILE A 57 4.91 -12.38 5.33
C ILE A 57 4.66 -11.79 3.94
N ALA A 58 3.73 -10.85 3.84
CA ALA A 58 3.44 -10.19 2.56
C ALA A 58 4.67 -9.48 2.01
N ASP A 59 5.41 -8.74 2.85
CA ASP A 59 6.64 -8.07 2.46
C ASP A 59 7.71 -9.05 1.97
N ASN A 60 7.92 -10.13 2.72
CA ASN A 60 9.00 -11.07 2.45
C ASN A 60 8.73 -11.96 1.25
N GLU A 61 7.49 -12.36 1.05
CA GLU A 61 7.11 -13.29 0.00
C GLU A 61 6.53 -12.59 -1.22
N CYS A 62 6.34 -11.27 -1.18
CA CYS A 62 5.74 -10.48 -2.26
C CYS A 62 4.37 -11.02 -2.66
N VAL A 63 3.53 -11.24 -1.65
CA VAL A 63 2.15 -11.69 -1.83
C VAL A 63 1.19 -10.63 -1.29
N PRO A 64 -0.08 -10.61 -1.76
CA PRO A 64 -1.05 -9.64 -1.26
C PRO A 64 -1.25 -9.74 0.25
N ILE A 65 -1.42 -8.58 0.90
CA ILE A 65 -1.63 -8.49 2.34
C ILE A 65 -2.95 -9.15 2.75
N CYS A 66 -3.99 -8.97 1.91
CA CYS A 66 -5.28 -9.58 2.16
C CYS A 66 -5.98 -9.92 0.84
N GLN A 67 -7.11 -10.59 0.95
CA GLN A 67 -7.89 -11.02 -0.22
C GLN A 67 -8.78 -9.92 -0.79
N ASP A 68 -8.96 -8.82 -0.06
CA ASP A 68 -9.82 -7.72 -0.49
C ASP A 68 -9.04 -6.73 -1.36
N THR A 69 -8.68 -7.16 -2.56
CA THR A 69 -7.89 -6.40 -3.52
C THR A 69 -8.70 -5.94 -4.72
N GLY A 70 -10.03 -6.02 -4.64
CA GLY A 70 -10.91 -5.78 -5.79
C GLY A 70 -11.22 -4.33 -6.10
N MET A 71 -10.79 -3.36 -5.28
CA MET A 71 -11.09 -1.96 -5.49
C MET A 71 -9.79 -1.14 -5.46
N ALA A 72 -9.60 -0.30 -6.48
CA ALA A 72 -8.47 0.61 -6.54
C ALA A 72 -8.94 2.05 -6.41
N CYS A 73 -8.30 2.80 -5.51
CA CYS A 73 -8.50 4.24 -5.40
C CYS A 73 -7.23 4.93 -5.87
N VAL A 74 -7.35 5.74 -6.92
CA VAL A 74 -6.21 6.44 -7.51
C VAL A 74 -6.39 7.93 -7.32
N PHE A 75 -5.38 8.57 -6.73
CA PHE A 75 -5.34 10.02 -6.56
C PHE A 75 -4.33 10.58 -7.54
N LEU A 76 -4.79 11.50 -8.38
CA LEU A 76 -3.99 12.04 -9.46
C LEU A 76 -3.91 13.55 -9.34
N GLU A 77 -2.70 14.09 -9.36
CA GLU A 77 -2.47 15.52 -9.38
C GLU A 77 -1.72 15.87 -10.66
N ILE A 78 -2.32 16.72 -11.50
CA ILE A 78 -1.78 17.07 -12.81
C ILE A 78 -1.44 18.54 -12.83
N GLY A 79 -0.19 18.87 -13.16
CA GLY A 79 0.26 20.24 -13.29
C GLY A 79 -0.42 20.93 -14.50
N GLN A 80 -0.52 22.23 -14.43
CA GLN A 80 -1.22 23.03 -15.44
C GLN A 80 -0.61 22.93 -16.84
N ASP A 81 0.71 22.74 -16.92
CA ASP A 81 1.45 22.69 -18.17
C ASP A 81 1.64 21.28 -18.72
N VAL A 82 1.00 20.29 -18.10
CA VAL A 82 1.12 18.89 -18.50
C VAL A 82 -0.05 18.49 -19.38
N HIS A 83 0.26 17.85 -20.51
CA HIS A 83 -0.73 17.30 -21.42
C HIS A 83 -0.51 15.80 -21.57
N MET A 84 -1.59 15.05 -21.45
CA MET A 84 -1.55 13.60 -21.65
C MET A 84 -1.80 13.31 -23.13
N VAL A 85 -0.95 12.48 -23.71
CA VAL A 85 -1.04 12.06 -25.09
C VAL A 85 -1.03 10.53 -25.19
N SER A 86 -1.68 10.02 -26.25
CA SER A 86 -1.72 8.57 -26.47
C SER A 86 -1.11 8.19 -27.81
#